data_f049c4c6b2fa911dab6e4472c443f293
#
_entry.id   f049c4c6b2fa911dab6e4472c443f293
#
_cell.length_a   1.000
_cell.length_b   1.000
_cell.length_c   1.000
_cell.angle_alpha   90.00
_cell.angle_beta   90.00
_cell.angle_gamma   90.00
#
_symmetry.space_group_name_H-M   'P 1'
#
loop_
_entity.id
_entity.type
_entity.pdbx_description
1 polymer ?
#
loop_
_entity_poly.entity_id
_entity_poly.type
_entity_poly.pdbx_seq_one_letter_code
_entity_poly.pdbx_strand_id
1 'polypeptide(L)'
;MAVLGRGEGHGGTSILHALGAGYGAALSLEISTRVQLRDTPVKKEPEDPHGLLPAVVDAWSAAGHPLPEAEELHWAIRSDIPMGRGLKSSAALAIACIRALCEATEIALEHHQMVDISTAAQLACGCSMTGSVDDSWSAVEPGWKVVDPSVPAIDGVLMQGQIQNTEDWTVLILDRGPREIQPDPERFQFAAGQFQQAISAVEQEQIFNAMIHNGRAVASALGDSEGRKTCNDMSILGCRVSTISGSGPAICLILPSSQEASVRRVKQTIEPRNWQLIETSFRASET
;
A
#
# COMPACT_ATOMS: atom_id res chain seq x y z
N MET A 1 27.06 -1.41 19.76
CA MET A 1 25.73 -1.04 19.24
C MET A 1 25.90 -0.63 17.80
N ALA A 2 25.75 -1.55 16.87
CA ALA A 2 25.86 -1.21 15.45
C ALA A 2 24.47 -1.27 14.79
N VAL A 3 24.22 -0.33 13.89
CA VAL A 3 23.18 -0.45 12.88
C VAL A 3 23.81 -1.22 11.74
N LEU A 4 23.29 -2.42 11.46
CA LEU A 4 23.79 -3.29 10.40
C LEU A 4 23.31 -2.81 9.03
N GLY A 5 22.07 -2.33 8.96
CA GLY A 5 21.50 -1.82 7.72
C GLY A 5 20.24 -0.99 7.94
N ARG A 6 19.88 -0.21 6.92
CA ARG A 6 18.67 0.63 6.88
C ARG A 6 17.88 0.38 5.63
N GLY A 7 16.57 0.57 5.74
CA GLY A 7 15.70 0.48 4.59
C GLY A 7 14.45 1.32 4.76
N GLU A 8 13.87 1.68 3.63
CA GLU A 8 12.62 2.42 3.55
C GLU A 8 11.70 1.77 2.51
N GLY A 9 10.42 1.65 2.86
CA GLY A 9 9.38 1.19 1.96
C GLY A 9 8.19 2.14 2.02
N HIS A 10 7.58 2.42 0.87
CA HIS A 10 6.51 3.40 0.77
C HIS A 10 5.13 2.75 0.85
N GLY A 11 4.17 3.49 1.36
CA GLY A 11 2.76 3.13 1.32
C GLY A 11 2.13 3.48 -0.02
N GLY A 12 0.85 3.13 -0.14
CA GLY A 12 0.14 3.38 -1.38
C GLY A 12 -1.37 3.31 -1.23
N THR A 13 -2.05 3.58 -2.33
CA THR A 13 -3.50 3.44 -2.46
C THR A 13 -3.85 2.53 -3.63
N SER A 14 -4.98 1.82 -3.56
CA SER A 14 -5.35 0.86 -4.60
C SER A 14 -6.00 1.52 -5.81
N ILE A 15 -5.58 1.08 -6.99
CA ILE A 15 -6.24 1.31 -8.27
C ILE A 15 -7.18 0.16 -8.58
N LEU A 16 -6.70 -1.09 -8.42
CA LEU A 16 -7.48 -2.32 -8.54
C LEU A 16 -7.25 -3.21 -7.31
N HIS A 17 -8.28 -3.92 -6.89
CA HIS A 17 -8.21 -4.89 -5.79
C HIS A 17 -8.15 -6.30 -6.35
N ALA A 18 -7.05 -7.02 -6.13
CA ALA A 18 -6.78 -8.32 -6.74
C ALA A 18 -7.87 -9.37 -6.49
N LEU A 19 -8.48 -9.43 -5.28
CA LEU A 19 -9.56 -10.38 -4.99
C LEU A 19 -10.80 -10.20 -5.87
N GLY A 20 -11.07 -8.97 -6.33
CA GLY A 20 -12.27 -8.68 -7.12
C GLY A 20 -12.00 -8.55 -8.62
N ALA A 21 -10.84 -8.01 -8.99
CA ALA A 21 -10.46 -7.77 -10.37
C ALA A 21 -9.66 -8.92 -11.00
N GLY A 22 -9.09 -9.83 -10.17
CA GLY A 22 -8.12 -10.83 -10.64
C GLY A 22 -6.72 -10.29 -10.82
N TYR A 23 -6.58 -8.99 -10.98
CA TYR A 23 -5.32 -8.24 -11.11
C TYR A 23 -5.19 -7.24 -9.97
N GLY A 24 -3.98 -7.06 -9.47
CA GLY A 24 -3.68 -6.03 -8.48
C GLY A 24 -3.14 -4.76 -9.13
N ALA A 25 -3.50 -3.59 -8.60
CA ALA A 25 -2.84 -2.34 -8.97
C ALA A 25 -2.84 -1.36 -7.81
N ALA A 26 -1.66 -0.82 -7.52
CA ALA A 26 -1.46 0.17 -6.47
C ALA A 26 -0.68 1.38 -6.99
N LEU A 27 -0.98 2.54 -6.40
CA LEU A 27 -0.32 3.81 -6.66
C LEU A 27 0.49 4.22 -5.44
N SER A 28 1.79 4.46 -5.62
CA SER A 28 2.73 4.82 -4.56
C SER A 28 2.48 6.22 -4.00
N LEU A 29 2.54 6.37 -2.68
CA LEU A 29 2.37 7.61 -1.95
C LEU A 29 3.61 7.94 -1.11
N GLU A 30 3.75 9.23 -0.75
CA GLU A 30 4.89 9.74 0.03
C GLU A 30 4.72 9.55 1.55
N ILE A 31 4.09 8.45 1.95
CA ILE A 31 4.07 7.94 3.33
C ILE A 31 4.99 6.72 3.41
N SER A 32 5.78 6.59 4.45
CA SER A 32 6.79 5.54 4.47
C SER A 32 6.94 4.83 5.81
N THR A 33 7.53 3.65 5.73
CA THR A 33 8.06 2.89 6.87
C THR A 33 9.57 2.82 6.73
N ARG A 34 10.30 3.24 7.77
CA ARG A 34 11.75 3.20 7.88
C ARG A 34 12.17 2.18 8.92
N VAL A 35 13.17 1.40 8.57
CA VAL A 35 13.67 0.30 9.39
C VAL A 35 15.17 0.45 9.59
N GLN A 36 15.64 0.12 10.80
CA GLN A 36 17.04 -0.14 11.08
C GLN A 36 17.18 -1.58 11.59
N LEU A 37 18.01 -2.36 10.92
CA LEU A 37 18.45 -3.67 11.38
C LEU A 37 19.66 -3.49 12.31
N ARG A 38 19.66 -4.16 13.45
CA ARG A 38 20.66 -3.98 14.52
C ARG A 38 21.12 -5.30 15.09
N ASP A 39 22.34 -5.30 15.63
CA ASP A 39 22.98 -6.39 16.37
C ASP A 39 22.66 -6.38 17.87
N THR A 40 21.87 -5.43 18.33
CA THR A 40 21.55 -5.24 19.74
C THR A 40 20.07 -4.93 19.95
N PRO A 41 19.49 -5.38 21.08
CA PRO A 41 18.11 -5.13 21.41
C PRO A 41 17.70 -3.66 21.32
N VAL A 42 16.49 -3.42 20.86
CA VAL A 42 15.86 -2.10 20.82
C VAL A 42 15.14 -1.81 22.13
N LYS A 43 14.98 -0.52 22.47
CA LYS A 43 14.29 -0.14 23.73
C LYS A 43 12.82 -0.56 23.76
N LYS A 44 12.17 -0.61 22.61
CA LYS A 44 10.79 -1.05 22.44
C LYS A 44 10.75 -1.96 21.23
N GLU A 45 10.40 -3.22 21.44
CA GLU A 45 10.19 -4.15 20.33
C GLU A 45 9.03 -3.67 19.46
N PRO A 46 9.15 -3.79 18.14
CA PRO A 46 8.09 -3.40 17.23
C PRO A 46 6.86 -4.31 17.37
N GLU A 47 5.69 -3.74 17.16
CA GLU A 47 4.45 -4.52 17.07
C GLU A 47 4.44 -5.30 15.75
N ASP A 48 4.41 -6.62 15.85
CA ASP A 48 4.33 -7.53 14.70
C ASP A 48 3.29 -8.63 14.95
N PRO A 49 2.00 -8.28 14.92
CA PRO A 49 0.92 -9.20 15.30
C PRO A 49 0.78 -10.39 14.36
N HIS A 50 1.37 -10.34 13.18
CA HIS A 50 1.32 -11.39 12.16
C HIS A 50 2.64 -12.16 12.00
N GLY A 51 3.72 -11.75 12.65
CA GLY A 51 5.03 -12.36 12.47
C GLY A 51 5.65 -12.06 11.10
N LEU A 52 5.42 -10.86 10.55
CA LEU A 52 5.97 -10.46 9.25
C LEU A 52 7.50 -10.33 9.29
N LEU A 53 8.06 -9.84 10.41
CA LEU A 53 9.51 -9.67 10.54
C LEU A 53 10.28 -10.99 10.40
N PRO A 54 9.97 -12.04 11.17
CA PRO A 54 10.60 -13.35 10.96
C PRO A 54 10.29 -13.93 9.58
N ALA A 55 9.06 -13.74 9.04
CA ALA A 55 8.72 -14.24 7.71
C ALA A 55 9.56 -13.59 6.59
N VAL A 56 9.95 -12.32 6.73
CA VAL A 56 10.88 -11.66 5.78
C VAL A 56 12.27 -12.28 5.85
N VAL A 57 12.78 -12.58 7.07
CA VAL A 57 14.09 -13.22 7.25
C VAL A 57 14.08 -14.62 6.65
N ASP A 58 13.02 -15.39 6.86
CA ASP A 58 12.85 -16.73 6.31
C ASP A 58 12.76 -16.71 4.77
N ALA A 59 11.97 -15.77 4.21
CA ALA A 59 11.84 -15.61 2.76
C ALA A 59 13.17 -15.15 2.10
N TRP A 60 13.92 -14.26 2.75
CA TRP A 60 15.25 -13.84 2.35
C TRP A 60 16.21 -15.03 2.28
N SER A 61 16.24 -15.85 3.33
CA SER A 61 17.09 -17.05 3.41
C SER A 61 16.66 -18.10 2.39
N ALA A 62 15.35 -18.29 2.20
CA ALA A 62 14.81 -19.23 1.20
C ALA A 62 15.15 -18.81 -0.24
N ALA A 63 15.30 -17.51 -0.49
CA ALA A 63 15.79 -16.98 -1.77
C ALA A 63 17.31 -17.19 -1.97
N GLY A 64 18.01 -17.80 -1.01
CA GLY A 64 19.43 -18.15 -1.10
C GLY A 64 20.38 -17.03 -0.67
N HIS A 65 19.89 -16.00 0.00
CA HIS A 65 20.71 -14.89 0.47
C HIS A 65 21.24 -15.14 1.89
N PRO A 66 22.51 -14.81 2.20
CA PRO A 66 23.06 -14.93 3.54
C PRO A 66 22.44 -13.91 4.49
N LEU A 67 22.39 -14.25 5.77
CA LEU A 67 22.06 -13.33 6.83
C LEU A 67 23.31 -12.56 7.29
N PRO A 68 23.13 -11.33 7.86
CA PRO A 68 24.23 -10.61 8.48
C PRO A 68 24.86 -11.41 9.63
N GLU A 69 26.17 -11.22 9.84
CA GLU A 69 26.91 -11.83 10.95
C GLU A 69 26.52 -11.19 12.29
N ALA A 70 25.46 -11.72 12.92
CA ALA A 70 24.98 -11.32 14.23
C ALA A 70 24.37 -12.51 14.95
N GLU A 71 24.47 -12.56 16.29
CA GLU A 71 23.84 -13.63 17.08
C GLU A 71 22.32 -13.54 17.01
N GLU A 72 21.77 -12.33 17.06
CA GLU A 72 20.34 -12.02 16.92
C GLU A 72 20.13 -10.79 16.08
N LEU A 73 19.02 -10.73 15.36
CA LEU A 73 18.60 -9.60 14.55
C LEU A 73 17.48 -8.83 15.24
N HIS A 74 17.67 -7.54 15.45
CA HIS A 74 16.71 -6.67 16.10
C HIS A 74 16.25 -5.57 15.14
N TRP A 75 14.97 -5.22 15.17
CA TRP A 75 14.35 -4.27 14.26
C TRP A 75 13.90 -3.00 14.99
N ALA A 76 14.43 -1.84 14.61
CA ALA A 76 13.89 -0.55 15.03
C ALA A 76 13.07 0.02 13.87
N ILE A 77 11.76 0.24 14.11
CA ILE A 77 10.79 0.61 13.08
C ILE A 77 10.17 1.95 13.41
N ARG A 78 10.09 2.82 12.41
CA ARG A 78 9.29 4.04 12.41
C ARG A 78 8.42 4.05 11.17
N SER A 79 7.11 4.17 11.34
CA SER A 79 6.15 4.19 10.24
C SER A 79 5.20 5.38 10.36
N ASP A 80 4.99 6.05 9.24
CA ASP A 80 3.97 7.07 9.06
C ASP A 80 2.68 6.45 8.47
N ILE A 81 2.69 5.12 8.22
CA ILE A 81 1.58 4.38 7.61
C ILE A 81 0.78 3.65 8.70
N PRO A 82 -0.49 3.99 8.93
CA PRO A 82 -1.34 3.28 9.88
C PRO A 82 -1.54 1.81 9.46
N MET A 83 -1.32 0.88 10.41
CA MET A 83 -1.48 -0.56 10.15
C MET A 83 -2.94 -0.96 9.96
N GLY A 84 -3.19 -1.90 9.03
CA GLY A 84 -4.50 -2.50 8.83
C GLY A 84 -5.55 -1.54 8.24
N ARG A 85 -5.13 -0.48 7.55
CA ARG A 85 -6.02 0.54 6.95
C ARG A 85 -6.17 0.43 5.43
N GLY A 86 -5.50 -0.53 4.79
CA GLY A 86 -5.48 -0.66 3.33
C GLY A 86 -4.48 0.28 2.64
N LEU A 87 -3.52 0.82 3.40
CA LEU A 87 -2.49 1.75 2.92
C LEU A 87 -1.14 1.06 2.65
N LYS A 88 -1.15 -0.26 2.48
CA LYS A 88 0.01 -1.08 2.08
C LYS A 88 1.11 -1.17 3.16
N SER A 89 0.74 -1.03 4.44
CA SER A 89 1.70 -1.00 5.55
C SER A 89 2.55 -2.28 5.68
N SER A 90 1.98 -3.46 5.41
CA SER A 90 2.73 -4.74 5.45
C SER A 90 3.77 -4.81 4.33
N ALA A 91 3.40 -4.45 3.10
CA ALA A 91 4.32 -4.41 1.96
C ALA A 91 5.44 -3.37 2.18
N ALA A 92 5.09 -2.17 2.67
CA ALA A 92 6.05 -1.13 3.01
C ALA A 92 7.05 -1.61 4.08
N LEU A 93 6.57 -2.31 5.12
CA LEU A 93 7.43 -2.88 6.16
C LEU A 93 8.34 -3.98 5.59
N ALA A 94 7.78 -4.92 4.81
CA ALA A 94 8.56 -6.00 4.21
C ALA A 94 9.67 -5.46 3.29
N ILE A 95 9.37 -4.51 2.41
CA ILE A 95 10.35 -3.87 1.53
C ILE A 95 11.41 -3.10 2.33
N ALA A 96 11.01 -2.37 3.38
CA ALA A 96 11.98 -1.68 4.25
C ALA A 96 12.94 -2.68 4.93
N CYS A 97 12.43 -3.82 5.41
CA CYS A 97 13.27 -4.87 6.00
C CYS A 97 14.20 -5.52 4.97
N ILE A 98 13.71 -5.81 3.75
CA ILE A 98 14.53 -6.37 2.67
C ILE A 98 15.66 -5.41 2.30
N ARG A 99 15.38 -4.11 2.16
CA ARG A 99 16.41 -3.09 1.90
C ARG A 99 17.43 -2.98 3.02
N ALA A 100 17.00 -3.11 4.28
CA ALA A 100 17.91 -3.13 5.42
C ALA A 100 18.81 -4.40 5.41
N LEU A 101 18.29 -5.55 4.99
CA LEU A 101 19.07 -6.77 4.76
C LEU A 101 20.06 -6.59 3.59
N CYS A 102 19.64 -5.99 2.49
CA CYS A 102 20.52 -5.65 1.37
C CYS A 102 21.72 -4.80 1.83
N GLU A 103 21.47 -3.73 2.59
CA GLU A 103 22.55 -2.87 3.12
C GLU A 103 23.44 -3.66 4.10
N ALA A 104 22.87 -4.46 4.98
CA ALA A 104 23.61 -5.20 6.00
C ALA A 104 24.48 -6.33 5.42
N THR A 105 24.13 -6.88 4.25
CA THR A 105 24.85 -7.98 3.60
C THR A 105 25.60 -7.55 2.34
N GLU A 106 25.55 -6.25 1.99
CA GLU A 106 26.13 -5.68 0.76
C GLU A 106 25.62 -6.37 -0.53
N ILE A 107 24.38 -6.91 -0.48
CA ILE A 107 23.73 -7.54 -1.63
C ILE A 107 22.83 -6.53 -2.32
N ALA A 108 23.01 -6.34 -3.62
CA ALA A 108 22.09 -5.57 -4.44
C ALA A 108 21.04 -6.50 -5.07
N LEU A 109 19.77 -6.21 -4.85
CA LEU A 109 18.65 -6.90 -5.47
C LEU A 109 17.97 -5.99 -6.48
N GLU A 110 17.54 -6.56 -7.59
CA GLU A 110 16.60 -5.93 -8.52
C GLU A 110 15.23 -5.77 -7.85
N HIS A 111 14.45 -4.80 -8.25
CA HIS A 111 13.15 -4.51 -7.63
C HIS A 111 12.19 -5.69 -7.66
N HIS A 112 12.12 -6.45 -8.76
CA HIS A 112 11.28 -7.63 -8.86
C HIS A 112 11.67 -8.73 -7.85
N GLN A 113 12.96 -8.90 -7.54
CA GLN A 113 13.42 -9.85 -6.53
C GLN A 113 12.97 -9.43 -5.13
N MET A 114 13.03 -8.12 -4.81
CA MET A 114 12.50 -7.60 -3.55
C MET A 114 10.98 -7.84 -3.44
N VAL A 115 10.24 -7.66 -4.55
CA VAL A 115 8.80 -7.91 -4.61
C VAL A 115 8.49 -9.38 -4.38
N ASP A 116 9.23 -10.31 -5.01
CA ASP A 116 9.02 -11.75 -4.83
C ASP A 116 9.28 -12.20 -3.37
N ILE A 117 10.36 -11.71 -2.74
CA ILE A 117 10.66 -11.99 -1.32
C ILE A 117 9.56 -11.40 -0.41
N SER A 118 9.13 -10.16 -0.66
CA SER A 118 8.04 -9.52 0.08
C SER A 118 6.73 -10.29 -0.05
N THR A 119 6.40 -10.76 -1.25
CA THR A 119 5.21 -11.56 -1.55
C THR A 119 5.25 -12.89 -0.78
N ALA A 120 6.37 -13.61 -0.83
CA ALA A 120 6.55 -14.85 -0.11
C ALA A 120 6.38 -14.67 1.41
N ALA A 121 6.98 -13.63 1.98
CA ALA A 121 6.85 -13.32 3.40
C ALA A 121 5.40 -13.00 3.80
N GLN A 122 4.69 -12.16 3.03
CA GLN A 122 3.32 -11.78 3.32
C GLN A 122 2.33 -12.95 3.22
N LEU A 123 2.55 -13.88 2.29
CA LEU A 123 1.77 -15.12 2.20
C LEU A 123 2.05 -16.03 3.39
N ALA A 124 3.32 -16.23 3.74
CA ALA A 124 3.72 -17.13 4.83
C ALA A 124 3.15 -16.70 6.19
N CYS A 125 3.11 -15.40 6.50
CA CYS A 125 2.58 -14.88 7.75
C CYS A 125 1.07 -14.56 7.72
N GLY A 126 0.41 -14.75 6.57
CA GLY A 126 -1.03 -14.48 6.43
C GLY A 126 -1.41 -12.99 6.42
N CYS A 127 -0.45 -12.09 6.22
CA CYS A 127 -0.74 -10.64 6.05
C CYS A 127 -1.51 -10.35 4.76
N SER A 128 -1.39 -11.21 3.76
CA SER A 128 -2.04 -11.08 2.47
C SER A 128 -2.62 -12.41 2.01
N MET A 129 -3.78 -12.33 1.33
CA MET A 129 -4.42 -13.48 0.68
C MET A 129 -3.91 -13.70 -0.75
N THR A 130 -3.38 -12.65 -1.40
CA THR A 130 -2.96 -12.65 -2.81
C THR A 130 -1.46 -12.40 -2.97
N GLY A 131 -0.70 -12.36 -1.85
CA GLY A 131 0.71 -12.00 -1.82
C GLY A 131 0.98 -10.50 -1.91
N SER A 132 -0.02 -9.67 -2.21
CA SER A 132 0.13 -8.20 -2.32
C SER A 132 1.28 -7.78 -3.25
N VAL A 133 1.38 -8.39 -4.43
CA VAL A 133 2.43 -8.11 -5.41
C VAL A 133 2.41 -6.64 -5.85
N ASP A 134 1.21 -6.12 -6.14
CA ASP A 134 0.99 -4.70 -6.48
C ASP A 134 1.36 -3.76 -5.33
N ASP A 135 1.05 -4.14 -4.09
CA ASP A 135 1.39 -3.39 -2.89
C ASP A 135 2.92 -3.32 -2.71
N SER A 136 3.61 -4.44 -2.95
CA SER A 136 5.08 -4.52 -2.88
C SER A 136 5.74 -3.70 -3.98
N TRP A 137 5.21 -3.71 -5.20
CA TRP A 137 5.68 -2.83 -6.26
C TRP A 137 5.52 -1.34 -5.89
N SER A 138 4.38 -0.93 -5.34
CA SER A 138 4.18 0.46 -4.90
C SER A 138 5.11 0.86 -3.75
N ALA A 139 5.56 -0.10 -2.94
CA ALA A 139 6.51 0.15 -1.87
C ALA A 139 7.97 0.29 -2.36
N VAL A 140 8.30 -0.37 -3.48
CA VAL A 140 9.64 -0.33 -4.07
C VAL A 140 9.82 0.89 -4.98
N GLU A 141 8.88 1.14 -5.89
CA GLU A 141 9.00 2.13 -6.95
C GLU A 141 7.88 3.20 -6.91
N PRO A 142 8.15 4.42 -7.38
CA PRO A 142 7.12 5.43 -7.60
C PRO A 142 6.19 5.05 -8.76
N GLY A 143 5.05 5.75 -8.86
CA GLY A 143 4.05 5.52 -9.89
C GLY A 143 3.11 4.36 -9.57
N TRP A 144 2.63 3.68 -10.60
CA TRP A 144 1.68 2.59 -10.49
C TRP A 144 2.00 1.44 -11.45
N LYS A 145 1.65 0.21 -11.02
CA LYS A 145 1.71 -0.99 -11.85
C LYS A 145 0.42 -1.77 -11.73
N VAL A 146 -0.02 -2.35 -12.84
CA VAL A 146 -1.04 -3.41 -12.87
C VAL A 146 -0.29 -4.72 -12.97
N VAL A 147 -0.60 -5.65 -12.09
CA VAL A 147 0.13 -6.91 -12.00
C VAL A 147 -0.80 -8.12 -11.99
N ASP A 148 -0.33 -9.20 -12.59
CA ASP A 148 -0.87 -10.53 -12.42
C ASP A 148 -0.22 -11.16 -11.18
N PRO A 149 -0.97 -11.41 -10.09
CA PRO A 149 -0.39 -11.98 -8.88
C PRO A 149 -0.09 -13.48 -8.97
N SER A 150 -0.42 -14.14 -10.07
CA SER A 150 -0.25 -15.59 -10.25
C SER A 150 1.11 -15.99 -10.82
N VAL A 151 1.92 -15.03 -11.24
CA VAL A 151 3.23 -15.23 -11.85
C VAL A 151 4.31 -14.43 -11.10
N PRO A 152 5.62 -14.80 -11.25
CA PRO A 152 6.71 -14.03 -10.66
C PRO A 152 6.68 -12.55 -11.02
N ALA A 153 7.19 -11.71 -10.11
CA ALA A 153 7.09 -10.24 -10.27
C ALA A 153 7.74 -9.72 -11.55
N ILE A 154 8.78 -10.38 -12.06
CA ILE A 154 9.46 -9.99 -13.29
C ILE A 154 8.55 -10.12 -14.53
N ASP A 155 7.67 -11.14 -14.54
CA ASP A 155 6.78 -11.45 -15.68
C ASP A 155 5.37 -10.90 -15.46
N GLY A 156 5.04 -10.49 -14.23
CA GLY A 156 3.68 -10.15 -13.81
C GLY A 156 3.25 -8.72 -14.12
N VAL A 157 4.13 -7.83 -14.54
CA VAL A 157 3.77 -6.43 -14.83
C VAL A 157 3.09 -6.32 -16.18
N LEU A 158 1.79 -6.06 -16.18
CA LEU A 158 0.96 -5.95 -17.39
C LEU A 158 0.91 -4.51 -17.93
N MET A 159 0.84 -3.53 -17.03
CA MET A 159 0.82 -2.11 -17.36
C MET A 159 1.53 -1.33 -16.24
N GLN A 160 2.10 -0.19 -16.60
CA GLN A 160 2.71 0.71 -15.62
C GLN A 160 2.67 2.16 -16.08
N GLY A 161 2.76 3.08 -15.15
CA GLY A 161 2.81 4.51 -15.47
C GLY A 161 3.06 5.39 -14.26
N GLN A 162 3.04 6.69 -14.52
CA GLN A 162 3.25 7.73 -13.52
C GLN A 162 2.09 8.72 -13.54
N ILE A 163 1.81 9.32 -12.39
CA ILE A 163 0.93 10.50 -12.37
C ILE A 163 1.76 11.70 -12.81
N GLN A 164 1.29 12.37 -13.86
CA GLN A 164 1.94 13.57 -14.38
C GLN A 164 1.66 14.75 -13.45
N ASN A 165 2.62 15.68 -13.37
CA ASN A 165 2.52 16.92 -12.61
C ASN A 165 2.02 16.63 -11.17
N THR A 166 2.76 15.83 -10.43
CA THR A 166 2.36 15.38 -9.08
C THR A 166 2.09 16.54 -8.13
N GLU A 167 2.73 17.69 -8.36
CA GLU A 167 2.54 18.95 -7.63
C GLU A 167 1.16 19.60 -7.82
N ASP A 168 0.48 19.29 -8.90
CA ASP A 168 -0.88 19.77 -9.16
C ASP A 168 -1.95 19.10 -8.29
N TRP A 169 -1.55 18.10 -7.50
CA TRP A 169 -2.46 17.27 -6.72
C TRP A 169 -2.16 17.27 -5.23
N THR A 170 -3.18 17.47 -4.43
CA THR A 170 -3.17 17.23 -2.98
C THR A 170 -3.79 15.88 -2.70
N VAL A 171 -3.08 15.04 -1.96
CA VAL A 171 -3.57 13.71 -1.53
C VAL A 171 -3.87 13.76 -0.03
N LEU A 172 -5.11 13.42 0.33
CA LEU A 172 -5.55 13.33 1.72
C LEU A 172 -6.01 11.90 1.99
N ILE A 173 -5.55 11.34 3.10
CA ILE A 173 -5.99 10.03 3.58
C ILE A 173 -6.86 10.23 4.81
N LEU A 174 -8.07 9.69 4.78
CA LEU A 174 -8.95 9.62 5.95
C LEU A 174 -8.77 8.26 6.61
N ASP A 175 -8.11 8.23 7.77
CA ASP A 175 -8.08 7.04 8.62
C ASP A 175 -9.33 7.00 9.47
N ARG A 176 -10.24 6.08 9.16
CA ARG A 176 -11.52 5.87 9.85
C ARG A 176 -11.42 4.95 11.08
N GLY A 177 -10.22 4.61 11.50
CA GLY A 177 -9.98 3.68 12.60
C GLY A 177 -9.65 2.25 12.16
N PRO A 178 -9.61 1.28 13.08
CA PRO A 178 -9.29 -0.11 12.77
C PRO A 178 -10.31 -0.76 11.84
N ARG A 179 -9.84 -1.76 11.06
CA ARG A 179 -10.72 -2.55 10.19
C ARG A 179 -11.63 -3.43 11.06
N GLU A 180 -12.94 -3.25 10.91
CA GLU A 180 -13.96 -4.08 11.59
C GLU A 180 -14.44 -5.23 10.71
N ILE A 181 -14.45 -5.04 9.38
CA ILE A 181 -14.94 -6.02 8.41
C ILE A 181 -13.74 -6.63 7.69
N GLN A 182 -13.54 -7.92 7.87
CA GLN A 182 -12.50 -8.64 7.14
C GLN A 182 -12.94 -8.88 5.67
N PRO A 183 -11.98 -8.78 4.71
CA PRO A 183 -12.28 -9.11 3.32
C PRO A 183 -12.63 -10.60 3.20
N ASP A 184 -13.71 -10.86 2.49
CA ASP A 184 -14.20 -12.21 2.18
C ASP A 184 -14.09 -12.43 0.66
N PRO A 185 -13.27 -13.39 0.19
CA PRO A 185 -13.10 -13.64 -1.23
C PRO A 185 -14.39 -13.91 -1.98
N GLU A 186 -15.36 -14.60 -1.37
CA GLU A 186 -16.66 -14.90 -2.02
C GLU A 186 -17.43 -13.61 -2.28
N ARG A 187 -17.45 -12.68 -1.33
CA ARG A 187 -18.12 -11.38 -1.50
C ARG A 187 -17.47 -10.54 -2.58
N PHE A 188 -16.13 -10.59 -2.71
CA PHE A 188 -15.42 -9.94 -3.79
C PHE A 188 -15.73 -10.56 -5.15
N GLN A 189 -15.86 -11.88 -5.24
CA GLN A 189 -16.30 -12.57 -6.46
C GLN A 189 -17.74 -12.20 -6.86
N PHE A 190 -18.67 -12.09 -5.91
CA PHE A 190 -20.02 -11.59 -6.20
C PHE A 190 -20.03 -10.16 -6.74
N ALA A 191 -19.07 -9.34 -6.35
CA ALA A 191 -18.91 -7.98 -6.85
C ALA A 191 -18.09 -7.87 -8.15
N ALA A 192 -17.64 -8.99 -8.75
CA ALA A 192 -16.74 -9.01 -9.91
C ALA A 192 -17.22 -8.13 -11.09
N GLY A 193 -18.54 -8.14 -11.37
CA GLY A 193 -19.12 -7.28 -12.42
C GLY A 193 -18.95 -5.78 -12.16
N GLN A 194 -18.81 -5.36 -10.90
CA GLN A 194 -18.53 -3.96 -10.55
C GLN A 194 -17.04 -3.63 -10.74
N PHE A 195 -16.14 -4.58 -10.49
CA PHE A 195 -14.70 -4.42 -10.75
C PHE A 195 -14.38 -4.33 -12.24
N GLN A 196 -15.22 -4.88 -13.12
CA GLN A 196 -15.03 -4.78 -14.57
C GLN A 196 -14.97 -3.31 -15.06
N GLN A 197 -15.73 -2.39 -14.43
CA GLN A 197 -15.67 -0.97 -14.76
C GLN A 197 -14.30 -0.36 -14.39
N ALA A 198 -13.69 -0.82 -13.29
CA ALA A 198 -12.36 -0.38 -12.91
C ALA A 198 -11.29 -0.92 -13.87
N ILE A 199 -11.40 -2.19 -14.28
CA ILE A 199 -10.51 -2.82 -15.27
C ILE A 199 -10.59 -2.04 -16.59
N SER A 200 -11.80 -1.82 -17.13
CA SER A 200 -11.98 -1.07 -18.37
C SER A 200 -11.44 0.36 -18.32
N ALA A 201 -11.49 1.01 -17.14
CA ALA A 201 -10.91 2.32 -16.98
C ALA A 201 -9.37 2.27 -16.96
N VAL A 202 -8.76 1.22 -16.39
CA VAL A 202 -7.30 0.99 -16.44
C VAL A 202 -6.84 0.75 -17.87
N GLU A 203 -7.53 -0.09 -18.65
CA GLU A 203 -7.24 -0.36 -20.06
C GLU A 203 -7.26 0.91 -20.92
N GLN A 204 -8.01 1.92 -20.49
CA GLN A 204 -8.07 3.25 -21.12
C GLN A 204 -7.11 4.26 -20.48
N GLU A 205 -6.22 3.83 -19.61
CA GLU A 205 -5.30 4.68 -18.83
C GLU A 205 -5.98 5.76 -17.99
N GLN A 206 -7.27 5.57 -17.67
CA GLN A 206 -8.07 6.47 -16.85
C GLN A 206 -7.93 6.12 -15.37
N ILE A 207 -6.74 6.24 -14.81
CA ILE A 207 -6.37 5.72 -13.48
C ILE A 207 -7.26 6.28 -12.37
N PHE A 208 -7.57 7.56 -12.38
CA PHE A 208 -8.46 8.17 -11.37
C PHE A 208 -9.90 7.64 -11.46
N ASN A 209 -10.40 7.36 -12.66
CA ASN A 209 -11.70 6.72 -12.82
C ASN A 209 -11.68 5.26 -12.36
N ALA A 210 -10.59 4.54 -12.64
CA ALA A 210 -10.39 3.17 -12.16
C ALA A 210 -10.43 3.12 -10.61
N MET A 211 -9.73 4.03 -9.93
CA MET A 211 -9.75 4.14 -8.48
C MET A 211 -11.17 4.34 -7.93
N ILE A 212 -11.98 5.22 -8.54
CA ILE A 212 -13.36 5.48 -8.13
C ILE A 212 -14.22 4.23 -8.30
N HIS A 213 -14.15 3.57 -9.44
CA HIS A 213 -14.90 2.35 -9.71
C HIS A 213 -14.49 1.21 -8.77
N ASN A 214 -13.18 1.01 -8.57
CA ASN A 214 -12.65 0.05 -7.63
C ASN A 214 -13.14 0.29 -6.20
N GLY A 215 -13.06 1.54 -5.70
CA GLY A 215 -13.52 1.86 -4.35
C GLY A 215 -15.02 1.63 -4.15
N ARG A 216 -15.84 1.85 -5.18
CA ARG A 216 -17.28 1.53 -5.14
C ARG A 216 -17.51 0.02 -5.09
N ALA A 217 -16.77 -0.75 -5.86
CA ALA A 217 -16.84 -2.21 -5.86
C ALA A 217 -16.39 -2.79 -4.51
N VAL A 218 -15.29 -2.27 -3.95
CA VAL A 218 -14.80 -2.62 -2.61
C VAL A 218 -15.83 -2.30 -1.53
N ALA A 219 -16.42 -1.10 -1.56
CA ALA A 219 -17.48 -0.72 -0.62
C ALA A 219 -18.67 -1.70 -0.68
N SER A 220 -19.05 -2.14 -1.88
CA SER A 220 -20.11 -3.11 -2.10
C SER A 220 -19.73 -4.48 -1.54
N ALA A 221 -18.53 -4.99 -1.86
CA ALA A 221 -18.03 -6.28 -1.40
C ALA A 221 -17.91 -6.35 0.14
N LEU A 222 -17.46 -5.28 0.77
CA LEU A 222 -17.35 -5.17 2.22
C LEU A 222 -18.67 -4.84 2.93
N GLY A 223 -19.69 -4.32 2.21
CA GLY A 223 -20.89 -3.75 2.82
C GLY A 223 -20.61 -2.44 3.57
N ASP A 224 -19.56 -1.72 3.19
CA ASP A 224 -19.13 -0.45 3.80
C ASP A 224 -19.98 0.71 3.29
N SER A 225 -21.20 0.82 3.79
CA SER A 225 -22.15 1.87 3.42
C SER A 225 -21.70 3.26 3.86
N GLU A 226 -21.03 3.37 5.02
CA GLU A 226 -20.48 4.63 5.52
C GLU A 226 -19.33 5.13 4.65
N GLY A 227 -18.39 4.24 4.30
CA GLY A 227 -17.29 4.57 3.39
C GLY A 227 -17.80 5.01 2.02
N ARG A 228 -18.78 4.29 1.47
CA ARG A 228 -19.43 4.66 0.21
C ARG A 228 -20.09 6.03 0.26
N LYS A 229 -20.86 6.31 1.33
CA LYS A 229 -21.48 7.62 1.54
C LYS A 229 -20.43 8.71 1.64
N THR A 230 -19.38 8.49 2.43
CA THR A 230 -18.28 9.44 2.58
C THR A 230 -17.60 9.75 1.26
N CYS A 231 -17.30 8.74 0.45
CA CYS A 231 -16.71 8.96 -0.88
C CYS A 231 -17.62 9.82 -1.77
N ASN A 232 -18.94 9.61 -1.74
CA ASN A 232 -19.88 10.44 -2.49
C ASN A 232 -19.91 11.89 -1.97
N ASP A 233 -19.96 12.10 -0.64
CA ASP A 233 -19.95 13.41 -0.02
C ASP A 233 -18.67 14.19 -0.40
N MET A 234 -17.50 13.54 -0.36
CA MET A 234 -16.21 14.15 -0.71
C MET A 234 -16.16 14.52 -2.20
N SER A 235 -16.73 13.70 -3.09
CA SER A 235 -16.82 14.01 -4.52
C SER A 235 -17.65 15.28 -4.76
N ILE A 236 -18.74 15.49 -4.02
CA ILE A 236 -19.56 16.71 -4.08
C ILE A 236 -18.76 17.94 -3.61
N LEU A 237 -17.83 17.76 -2.67
CA LEU A 237 -16.97 18.83 -2.17
C LEU A 237 -15.82 19.19 -3.13
N GLY A 238 -15.69 18.49 -4.25
CA GLY A 238 -14.73 18.79 -5.31
C GLY A 238 -13.53 17.85 -5.36
N CYS A 239 -13.54 16.71 -4.64
CA CYS A 239 -12.51 15.70 -4.82
C CYS A 239 -12.60 15.09 -6.23
N ARG A 240 -11.48 15.06 -6.95
CA ARG A 240 -11.38 14.39 -8.25
C ARG A 240 -11.44 12.87 -8.09
N VAL A 241 -10.88 12.36 -6.98
CA VAL A 241 -10.97 10.97 -6.56
C VAL A 241 -11.40 10.93 -5.10
N SER A 242 -12.32 10.01 -4.80
CA SER A 242 -12.70 9.61 -3.46
C SER A 242 -12.91 8.11 -3.48
N THR A 243 -12.00 7.36 -2.84
CA THR A 243 -11.98 5.91 -2.98
C THR A 243 -11.56 5.23 -1.68
N ILE A 244 -12.13 4.04 -1.41
CA ILE A 244 -11.63 3.16 -0.35
C ILE A 244 -10.32 2.54 -0.85
N SER A 245 -9.26 2.62 -0.04
CA SER A 245 -7.96 2.05 -0.36
C SER A 245 -7.86 0.59 0.12
N GLY A 246 -7.42 -0.30 -0.75
CA GLY A 246 -7.32 -1.73 -0.45
C GLY A 246 -8.63 -2.29 0.04
N SER A 247 -8.59 -3.11 1.09
CA SER A 247 -9.79 -3.58 1.80
C SER A 247 -10.24 -2.60 2.90
N GLY A 248 -9.90 -1.31 2.78
CA GLY A 248 -10.29 -0.29 3.75
C GLY A 248 -9.67 -0.45 5.15
N PRO A 249 -10.16 0.33 6.12
CA PRO A 249 -11.21 1.34 6.02
C PRO A 249 -10.75 2.73 5.53
N ALA A 250 -9.45 2.95 5.28
CA ALA A 250 -8.98 4.26 4.84
C ALA A 250 -9.60 4.68 3.50
N ILE A 251 -9.88 5.97 3.39
CA ILE A 251 -10.35 6.60 2.16
C ILE A 251 -9.25 7.51 1.65
N CYS A 252 -8.88 7.34 0.38
CA CYS A 252 -7.97 8.22 -0.33
C CYS A 252 -8.77 9.26 -1.10
N LEU A 253 -8.42 10.54 -0.90
CA LEU A 253 -8.98 11.69 -1.59
C LEU A 253 -7.88 12.37 -2.40
N ILE A 254 -8.16 12.68 -3.66
CA ILE A 254 -7.25 13.41 -4.53
C ILE A 254 -7.98 14.65 -5.01
N LEU A 255 -7.36 15.81 -4.80
CA LEU A 255 -7.90 17.12 -5.20
C LEU A 255 -6.85 17.88 -6.00
N PRO A 256 -7.27 18.72 -6.97
CA PRO A 256 -6.35 19.70 -7.55
C PRO A 256 -5.82 20.65 -6.48
N SER A 257 -4.49 20.80 -6.39
CA SER A 257 -3.84 21.68 -5.40
C SER A 257 -4.29 23.14 -5.53
N SER A 258 -4.66 23.58 -6.73
CA SER A 258 -5.21 24.91 -7.01
C SER A 258 -6.59 25.15 -6.37
N GLN A 259 -7.28 24.12 -5.89
CA GLN A 259 -8.61 24.21 -5.27
C GLN A 259 -8.53 24.29 -3.73
N GLU A 260 -7.77 25.23 -3.18
CA GLU A 260 -7.61 25.40 -1.73
C GLU A 260 -8.93 25.48 -0.95
N ALA A 261 -9.96 26.10 -1.53
CA ALA A 261 -11.28 26.20 -0.91
C ALA A 261 -11.94 24.82 -0.76
N SER A 262 -11.74 23.89 -1.71
CA SER A 262 -12.25 22.52 -1.63
C SER A 262 -11.47 21.72 -0.59
N VAL A 263 -10.14 21.83 -0.57
CA VAL A 263 -9.30 21.21 0.47
C VAL A 263 -9.73 21.65 1.86
N ARG A 264 -9.97 22.96 2.06
CA ARG A 264 -10.44 23.50 3.34
C ARG A 264 -11.81 22.95 3.74
N ARG A 265 -12.76 22.89 2.80
CA ARG A 265 -14.11 22.32 3.06
C ARG A 265 -14.05 20.84 3.42
N VAL A 266 -13.21 20.07 2.75
CA VAL A 266 -12.99 18.66 3.07
C VAL A 266 -12.49 18.52 4.51
N LYS A 267 -11.44 19.27 4.89
CA LYS A 267 -10.89 19.27 6.26
C LYS A 267 -11.96 19.61 7.31
N GLN A 268 -12.74 20.68 7.09
CA GLN A 268 -13.83 21.10 7.98
C GLN A 268 -14.94 20.06 8.10
N THR A 269 -15.24 19.33 7.02
CA THR A 269 -16.30 18.30 7.03
C THR A 269 -15.86 17.04 7.80
N ILE A 270 -14.55 16.78 7.87
CA ILE A 270 -13.99 15.61 8.54
C ILE A 270 -13.77 15.87 10.04
N GLU A 271 -13.40 17.09 10.41
CA GLU A 271 -13.07 17.47 11.79
C GLU A 271 -14.07 16.96 12.85
N PRO A 272 -15.41 17.04 12.65
CA PRO A 272 -16.37 16.52 13.62
C PRO A 272 -16.44 15.00 13.72
N ARG A 273 -15.84 14.25 12.77
CA ARG A 273 -15.95 12.79 12.69
C ARG A 273 -14.93 12.05 13.54
N ASN A 274 -14.01 12.77 14.19
CA ASN A 274 -12.93 12.21 15.00
C ASN A 274 -12.03 11.20 14.23
N TRP A 275 -11.91 11.37 12.90
CA TRP A 275 -11.02 10.60 12.05
C TRP A 275 -9.66 11.29 11.93
N GLN A 276 -8.61 10.49 11.81
CA GLN A 276 -7.30 11.06 11.54
C GLN A 276 -7.18 11.44 10.06
N LEU A 277 -6.71 12.65 9.80
CA LEU A 277 -6.37 13.12 8.46
C LEU A 277 -4.86 13.10 8.27
N ILE A 278 -4.40 12.39 7.23
CA ILE A 278 -3.00 12.37 6.82
C ILE A 278 -2.89 13.09 5.49
N GLU A 279 -2.09 14.15 5.42
CA GLU A 279 -1.73 14.80 4.18
C GLU A 279 -0.47 14.16 3.60
N THR A 280 -0.49 13.89 2.31
CA THR A 280 0.61 13.29 1.59
C THR A 280 0.59 13.75 0.12
N SER A 281 1.48 13.19 -0.67
CA SER A 281 1.57 13.42 -2.12
C SER A 281 1.78 12.11 -2.85
N PHE A 282 1.71 12.13 -4.16
CA PHE A 282 2.23 11.04 -4.99
C PHE A 282 3.75 11.00 -4.86
N ARG A 283 4.30 9.80 -4.80
CA ARG A 283 5.74 9.62 -4.84
C ARG A 283 6.26 9.97 -6.24
N ALA A 284 7.15 10.94 -6.30
CA ALA A 284 7.78 11.36 -7.55
C ALA A 284 8.88 10.37 -7.96
N SER A 285 9.09 10.21 -9.28
CA SER A 285 10.26 9.52 -9.79
C SER A 285 11.51 10.35 -9.45
N GLU A 286 12.57 9.70 -8.99
CA GLU A 286 13.87 10.34 -8.90
C GLU A 286 14.31 10.72 -10.32
N THR A 287 14.51 12.02 -10.56
CA THR A 287 14.97 12.58 -11.84
C THR A 287 16.48 12.40 -12.01
#